data_46dd54b5f638847e491d17997fe728c2
#
_entry.id   46dd54b5f638847e491d17997fe728c2
#
_cell.length_a   1.000
_cell.length_b   1.000
_cell.length_c   1.000
_cell.angle_alpha   90.00
_cell.angle_beta   90.00
_cell.angle_gamma   90.00
#
_symmetry.space_group_name_H-M   'P 1'
#
loop_
_entity.id
_entity.type
_entity.pdbx_description
1 polymer ?
#
loop_
_entity_poly.entity_id
_entity_poly.type
_entity_poly.pdbx_seq_one_letter_code
_entity_poly.pdbx_strand_id
1 'polypeptide(L)'
;MYVFKKVGLILNVMKKIFLVLFLAIFPTLSILAQKEENEPVYIWGASIHFNDTVVYFTEIQPLDGVELEDGTNFLPNRQFYSYELKDYMNFKENMPGRTSIVLFSKKKSTLEKREAKIKERLVKKEGKTVRYLGDKFKFTKP
;
A
#
# COMPACT_ATOMS: atom_id res chain seq x y z
N MET A 1 34.93 63.03 -6.39
CA MET A 1 35.23 62.21 -5.20
C MET A 1 33.97 61.74 -4.45
N TYR A 2 32.90 62.48 -4.44
CA TYR A 2 31.66 62.12 -3.75
C TYR A 2 30.86 60.99 -4.42
N VAL A 3 30.88 60.86 -5.75
CA VAL A 3 30.14 59.88 -6.53
C VAL A 3 30.67 58.46 -6.31
N PHE A 4 31.99 58.28 -6.21
CA PHE A 4 32.57 56.95 -6.00
C PHE A 4 32.31 56.37 -4.60
N LYS A 5 32.20 57.23 -3.57
CA LYS A 5 31.86 56.79 -2.21
C LYS A 5 30.41 56.32 -2.11
N LYS A 6 29.48 56.94 -2.87
CA LYS A 6 28.06 56.59 -2.88
C LYS A 6 27.81 55.26 -3.64
N VAL A 7 28.54 55.00 -4.72
CA VAL A 7 28.47 53.76 -5.47
C VAL A 7 28.99 52.56 -4.66
N GLY A 8 30.11 52.73 -3.92
CA GLY A 8 30.61 51.68 -3.03
C GLY A 8 29.69 51.34 -1.87
N LEU A 9 28.95 52.31 -1.32
CA LEU A 9 28.01 52.11 -0.27
C LEU A 9 26.78 51.34 -0.78
N ILE A 10 26.27 51.65 -1.98
CA ILE A 10 25.13 50.98 -2.61
C ILE A 10 25.49 49.53 -2.95
N LEU A 11 26.70 49.28 -3.49
CA LEU A 11 27.19 47.93 -3.79
C LEU A 11 27.28 47.04 -2.52
N ASN A 12 27.73 47.66 -1.40
CA ASN A 12 27.87 46.92 -0.12
C ASN A 12 26.49 46.59 0.49
N VAL A 13 25.51 47.49 0.35
CA VAL A 13 24.14 47.26 0.79
C VAL A 13 23.47 46.19 -0.06
N MET A 14 23.64 46.25 -1.38
CA MET A 14 23.13 45.21 -2.29
C MET A 14 23.73 43.83 -2.01
N LYS A 15 25.00 43.70 -1.74
CA LYS A 15 25.64 42.43 -1.33
C LYS A 15 25.08 41.88 -0.05
N LYS A 16 24.80 42.72 0.96
CA LYS A 16 24.21 42.31 2.22
C LYS A 16 22.74 41.86 2.04
N ILE A 17 21.96 42.54 1.21
CA ILE A 17 20.57 42.15 0.88
C ILE A 17 20.57 40.82 0.13
N PHE A 18 21.48 40.62 -0.83
CA PHE A 18 21.58 39.34 -1.56
C PHE A 18 21.97 38.18 -0.67
N LEU A 19 22.87 38.41 0.30
CA LEU A 19 23.28 37.41 1.28
C LEU A 19 22.14 37.02 2.21
N VAL A 20 21.34 37.98 2.66
CA VAL A 20 20.16 37.73 3.52
C VAL A 20 19.05 37.01 2.76
N LEU A 21 18.82 37.35 1.49
CA LEU A 21 17.85 36.63 0.64
C LEU A 21 18.31 35.19 0.38
N PHE A 22 19.60 34.94 0.18
CA PHE A 22 20.16 33.62 -0.04
C PHE A 22 20.07 32.73 1.20
N LEU A 23 20.23 33.30 2.40
CA LEU A 23 20.05 32.58 3.66
C LEU A 23 18.59 32.26 3.97
N ALA A 24 17.62 33.03 3.46
CA ALA A 24 16.19 32.80 3.70
C ALA A 24 15.61 31.69 2.81
N ILE A 25 16.27 31.35 1.69
CA ILE A 25 15.78 30.30 0.75
C ILE A 25 16.26 28.91 1.18
N PHE A 26 17.37 28.80 1.95
CA PHE A 26 17.93 27.52 2.35
C PHE A 26 17.10 26.67 3.34
N PRO A 27 16.36 27.23 4.30
CA PRO A 27 15.58 26.39 5.21
C PRO A 27 14.31 25.80 4.58
N THR A 28 13.85 26.29 3.44
CA THR A 28 12.63 25.76 2.82
C THR A 28 12.85 24.50 1.97
N LEU A 29 14.09 24.19 1.60
CA LEU A 29 14.42 22.94 0.89
C LEU A 29 14.49 21.71 1.80
N SER A 30 14.64 21.91 3.12
CA SER A 30 14.73 20.78 4.07
C SER A 30 13.38 20.17 4.42
N ILE A 31 12.27 20.78 4.04
CA ILE A 31 10.91 20.29 4.33
C ILE A 31 10.43 19.31 3.24
N LEU A 32 11.11 19.24 2.11
CA LEU A 32 10.79 18.31 1.01
C LEU A 32 11.52 16.97 1.09
N ALA A 33 12.30 16.70 2.14
CA ALA A 33 12.63 15.35 2.53
C ALA A 33 11.38 14.75 3.21
N GLN A 34 10.29 14.58 2.45
CA GLN A 34 9.24 13.67 2.81
C GLN A 34 9.90 12.31 2.99
N LYS A 35 9.88 11.83 4.28
CA LYS A 35 10.02 10.42 4.59
C LYS A 35 9.27 9.69 3.47
N GLU A 36 9.97 8.86 2.70
CA GLU A 36 9.29 7.91 1.84
C GLU A 36 8.34 7.14 2.75
N GLU A 37 7.09 7.51 2.75
CA GLU A 37 6.05 6.69 3.32
C GLU A 37 6.13 5.43 2.48
N ASN A 38 6.65 4.35 3.06
CA ASN A 38 6.74 3.07 2.38
C ASN A 38 5.36 2.77 1.83
N GLU A 39 5.26 2.66 0.50
CA GLU A 39 3.99 2.37 -0.16
C GLU A 39 3.38 1.13 0.50
N PRO A 40 2.11 1.18 0.95
CA PRO A 40 1.51 0.06 1.65
C PRO A 40 1.50 -1.17 0.76
N VAL A 41 1.75 -2.33 1.35
CA VAL A 41 1.52 -3.61 0.69
C VAL A 41 0.02 -3.88 0.73
N TYR A 42 -0.57 -4.20 -0.41
CA TYR A 42 -1.97 -4.60 -0.49
C TYR A 42 -2.09 -6.13 -0.45
N ILE A 43 -3.13 -6.62 0.21
CA ILE A 43 -3.47 -8.04 0.30
C ILE A 43 -4.92 -8.28 -0.11
N TRP A 44 -5.15 -9.43 -0.70
CA TRP A 44 -6.46 -9.94 -1.07
C TRP A 44 -6.49 -11.45 -0.82
N GLY A 45 -7.63 -11.98 -0.38
CA GLY A 45 -7.81 -13.39 -0.09
C GLY A 45 -9.05 -13.98 -0.71
N ALA A 46 -8.99 -15.28 -0.95
CA ALA A 46 -10.13 -16.09 -1.39
C ALA A 46 -10.23 -17.37 -0.57
N SER A 47 -11.46 -17.73 -0.19
CA SER A 47 -11.77 -18.97 0.51
C SER A 47 -12.65 -19.85 -0.37
N ILE A 48 -12.15 -21.03 -0.70
CA ILE A 48 -12.71 -21.96 -1.68
C ILE A 48 -12.97 -23.32 -1.00
N HIS A 49 -14.09 -23.93 -1.31
CA HIS A 49 -14.36 -25.31 -0.94
C HIS A 49 -14.60 -26.13 -2.21
N PHE A 50 -14.09 -27.36 -2.25
CA PHE A 50 -14.14 -28.17 -3.46
C PHE A 50 -15.59 -28.48 -3.89
N ASN A 51 -16.45 -28.85 -2.96
CA ASN A 51 -17.83 -29.24 -3.21
C ASN A 51 -18.84 -28.08 -3.10
N ASP A 52 -18.38 -26.84 -2.87
CA ASP A 52 -19.24 -25.68 -2.74
C ASP A 52 -19.23 -24.85 -4.01
N THR A 53 -20.40 -24.37 -4.41
CA THR A 53 -20.56 -23.46 -5.54
C THR A 53 -20.24 -22.01 -5.17
N VAL A 54 -20.12 -21.69 -3.87
CA VAL A 54 -19.83 -20.35 -3.39
C VAL A 54 -18.35 -20.21 -3.01
N VAL A 55 -17.72 -19.19 -3.57
CA VAL A 55 -16.37 -18.75 -3.22
C VAL A 55 -16.46 -17.41 -2.51
N TYR A 56 -15.75 -17.26 -1.40
CA TYR A 56 -15.72 -16.02 -0.63
C TYR A 56 -14.44 -15.26 -0.92
N PHE A 57 -14.56 -13.96 -1.23
CA PHE A 57 -13.48 -13.03 -1.44
C PHE A 57 -13.41 -12.03 -0.30
N THR A 58 -12.21 -11.63 0.09
CA THR A 58 -12.02 -10.44 0.92
C THR A 58 -12.04 -9.20 0.04
N GLU A 59 -12.23 -8.03 0.63
CA GLU A 59 -11.84 -6.78 -0.03
C GLU A 59 -10.30 -6.72 -0.18
N ILE A 60 -9.81 -5.93 -1.13
CA ILE A 60 -8.38 -5.61 -1.22
C ILE A 60 -8.05 -4.61 -0.11
N GLN A 61 -7.15 -4.97 0.79
CA GLN A 61 -6.83 -4.23 2.01
C GLN A 61 -5.37 -3.81 2.02
N PRO A 62 -5.05 -2.60 2.51
CA PRO A 62 -3.67 -2.24 2.82
C PRO A 62 -3.20 -2.98 4.08
N LEU A 63 -1.93 -3.36 4.10
CA LEU A 63 -1.22 -3.87 5.28
C LEU A 63 -0.27 -2.78 5.76
N ASP A 64 -0.66 -2.05 6.79
CA ASP A 64 0.12 -0.95 7.33
C ASP A 64 1.38 -1.46 8.05
N GLY A 65 2.51 -0.84 7.75
CA GLY A 65 3.80 -1.15 8.38
C GLY A 65 4.33 -2.56 8.04
N VAL A 66 3.92 -3.12 6.91
CA VAL A 66 4.45 -4.36 6.36
C VAL A 66 5.27 -4.05 5.11
N GLU A 67 6.47 -4.59 5.05
CA GLU A 67 7.37 -4.48 3.90
C GLU A 67 7.56 -5.85 3.27
N LEU A 68 7.72 -5.88 1.95
CA LEU A 68 8.10 -7.10 1.25
C LEU A 68 9.60 -7.35 1.43
N GLU A 69 10.01 -8.61 1.49
CA GLU A 69 11.42 -8.99 1.58
C GLU A 69 12.21 -8.46 0.38
N ASP A 70 13.36 -7.86 0.66
CA ASP A 70 14.25 -7.35 -0.37
C ASP A 70 14.72 -8.47 -1.31
N GLY A 71 14.75 -8.16 -2.60
CA GLY A 71 15.21 -9.09 -3.65
C GLY A 71 14.20 -10.16 -4.05
N THR A 72 13.37 -10.65 -3.16
CA THR A 72 12.36 -11.68 -3.47
C THR A 72 10.97 -11.10 -3.70
N ASN A 73 10.69 -9.91 -3.17
CA ASN A 73 9.37 -9.32 -3.10
C ASN A 73 8.31 -10.24 -2.44
N PHE A 74 8.75 -11.12 -1.55
CA PHE A 74 7.85 -11.99 -0.79
C PHE A 74 7.23 -11.25 0.38
N LEU A 75 5.99 -11.61 0.70
CA LEU A 75 5.32 -11.12 1.91
C LEU A 75 5.77 -11.98 3.10
N PRO A 76 6.44 -11.39 4.11
CA PRO A 76 6.77 -12.10 5.35
C PRO A 76 5.53 -12.69 5.99
N ASN A 77 5.66 -13.88 6.57
CA ASN A 77 4.55 -14.57 7.25
C ASN A 77 3.28 -14.75 6.41
N ARG A 78 3.41 -14.88 5.08
CA ARG A 78 2.28 -15.05 4.16
C ARG A 78 1.29 -16.14 4.60
N GLN A 79 1.80 -17.24 5.16
CA GLN A 79 0.97 -18.33 5.68
C GLN A 79 0.06 -17.89 6.82
N PHE A 80 0.49 -16.94 7.66
CA PHE A 80 -0.35 -16.40 8.73
C PHE A 80 -1.64 -15.81 8.19
N TYR A 81 -1.57 -14.99 7.16
CA TYR A 81 -2.75 -14.36 6.56
C TYR A 81 -3.71 -15.39 5.96
N SER A 82 -3.20 -16.46 5.33
CA SER A 82 -4.06 -17.53 4.80
C SER A 82 -4.71 -18.34 5.92
N TYR A 83 -4.01 -18.57 7.03
CA TYR A 83 -4.61 -19.20 8.21
C TYR A 83 -5.62 -18.31 8.89
N GLU A 84 -5.35 -17.02 9.03
CA GLU A 84 -6.30 -16.04 9.59
C GLU A 84 -7.64 -16.06 8.83
N LEU A 85 -7.61 -16.02 7.49
CA LEU A 85 -8.82 -16.14 6.67
C LEU A 85 -9.49 -17.51 6.85
N LYS A 86 -8.71 -18.60 6.91
CA LYS A 86 -9.22 -19.95 7.12
C LYS A 86 -9.93 -20.08 8.47
N ASP A 87 -9.31 -19.56 9.53
CA ASP A 87 -9.86 -19.61 10.89
C ASP A 87 -11.12 -18.75 11.01
N TYR A 88 -11.13 -17.59 10.36
CA TYR A 88 -12.34 -16.78 10.27
C TYR A 88 -13.50 -17.57 9.63
N MET A 89 -13.25 -18.21 8.49
CA MET A 89 -14.27 -19.02 7.82
C MET A 89 -14.73 -20.21 8.67
N ASN A 90 -13.80 -20.87 9.36
CA ASN A 90 -14.11 -22.01 10.22
C ASN A 90 -14.93 -21.62 11.45
N PHE A 91 -14.51 -20.58 12.18
CA PHE A 91 -15.03 -20.29 13.52
C PHE A 91 -16.04 -19.14 13.56
N LYS A 92 -15.96 -18.18 12.65
CA LYS A 92 -16.90 -17.04 12.61
C LYS A 92 -18.05 -17.27 11.63
N GLU A 93 -17.75 -17.79 10.45
CA GLU A 93 -18.76 -18.08 9.44
C GLU A 93 -19.30 -19.53 9.56
N ASN A 94 -18.73 -20.35 10.43
CA ASN A 94 -19.09 -21.77 10.63
C ASN A 94 -19.02 -22.60 9.32
N MET A 95 -17.99 -22.36 8.52
CA MET A 95 -17.76 -23.00 7.22
C MET A 95 -16.42 -23.74 7.20
N PRO A 96 -16.30 -24.89 7.87
CA PRO A 96 -15.04 -25.64 7.95
C PRO A 96 -14.68 -26.30 6.59
N GLY A 97 -13.43 -26.74 6.49
CA GLY A 97 -12.94 -27.49 5.32
C GLY A 97 -12.63 -26.65 4.09
N ARG A 98 -12.62 -25.33 4.21
CA ARG A 98 -12.27 -24.42 3.10
C ARG A 98 -10.76 -24.22 2.98
N THR A 99 -10.30 -24.08 1.75
CA THR A 99 -8.91 -23.66 1.45
C THR A 99 -8.89 -22.16 1.25
N SER A 100 -8.00 -21.49 1.98
CA SER A 100 -7.79 -20.04 1.87
C SER A 100 -6.47 -19.76 1.18
N ILE A 101 -6.50 -18.88 0.19
CA ILE A 101 -5.33 -18.37 -0.53
C ILE A 101 -5.26 -16.86 -0.37
N VAL A 102 -4.04 -16.33 -0.39
CA VAL A 102 -3.80 -14.88 -0.35
C VAL A 102 -2.87 -14.46 -1.48
N LEU A 103 -3.16 -13.31 -2.06
CA LEU A 103 -2.32 -12.61 -3.02
C LEU A 103 -1.96 -11.25 -2.45
N PHE A 104 -0.78 -10.75 -2.80
CA PHE A 104 -0.30 -9.46 -2.31
C PHE A 104 0.45 -8.71 -3.42
N SER A 105 0.54 -7.40 -3.29
CA SER A 105 1.27 -6.53 -4.23
C SER A 105 1.47 -5.14 -3.62
N LYS A 106 2.57 -4.47 -3.98
CA LYS A 106 2.76 -3.04 -3.72
C LYS A 106 1.75 -2.17 -4.52
N LYS A 107 1.22 -2.68 -5.63
CA LYS A 107 0.26 -1.96 -6.48
C LYS A 107 -1.14 -2.54 -6.34
N LYS A 108 -2.07 -1.78 -5.79
CA LYS A 108 -3.48 -2.16 -5.66
C LYS A 108 -4.07 -2.59 -7.00
N SER A 109 -3.79 -1.84 -8.07
CA SER A 109 -4.28 -2.13 -9.43
C SER A 109 -3.84 -3.50 -9.96
N THR A 110 -2.72 -4.03 -9.50
CA THR A 110 -2.27 -5.39 -9.86
C THR A 110 -3.17 -6.45 -9.23
N LEU A 111 -3.57 -6.25 -7.97
CA LEU A 111 -4.51 -7.16 -7.29
C LEU A 111 -5.90 -7.06 -7.89
N GLU A 112 -6.39 -5.88 -8.19
CA GLU A 112 -7.69 -5.67 -8.84
C GLU A 112 -7.79 -6.43 -10.16
N LYS A 113 -6.75 -6.37 -11.00
CA LYS A 113 -6.69 -7.13 -12.25
C LYS A 113 -6.66 -8.65 -12.04
N ARG A 114 -5.92 -9.12 -11.03
CA ARG A 114 -5.84 -10.56 -10.69
C ARG A 114 -7.16 -11.07 -10.13
N GLU A 115 -7.76 -10.32 -9.22
CA GLU A 115 -9.08 -10.62 -8.65
C GLU A 115 -10.13 -10.73 -9.76
N ALA A 116 -10.24 -9.71 -10.63
CA ALA A 116 -11.18 -9.69 -11.74
C ALA A 116 -11.02 -10.93 -12.65
N LYS A 117 -9.77 -11.29 -12.98
CA LYS A 117 -9.47 -12.49 -13.80
C LYS A 117 -9.86 -13.78 -13.10
N ILE A 118 -9.60 -13.89 -11.80
CA ILE A 118 -9.98 -15.07 -11.00
C ILE A 118 -11.51 -15.17 -10.91
N LYS A 119 -12.18 -14.06 -10.60
CA LYS A 119 -13.64 -13.98 -10.55
C LYS A 119 -14.29 -14.38 -11.88
N GLU A 120 -13.78 -13.83 -12.99
CA GLU A 120 -14.29 -14.18 -14.32
C GLU A 120 -14.16 -15.68 -14.61
N ARG A 121 -13.02 -16.30 -14.28
CA ARG A 121 -12.81 -17.73 -14.45
C ARG A 121 -13.78 -18.54 -13.60
N LEU A 122 -13.91 -18.23 -12.33
CA LEU A 122 -14.79 -18.93 -11.39
C LEU A 122 -16.25 -18.85 -11.84
N VAL A 123 -16.71 -17.67 -12.24
CA VAL A 123 -18.10 -17.47 -12.65
C VAL A 123 -18.38 -18.06 -14.03
N LYS A 124 -17.57 -17.71 -15.05
CA LYS A 124 -17.86 -18.08 -16.43
C LYS A 124 -17.47 -19.52 -16.78
N LYS A 125 -16.37 -20.04 -16.19
CA LYS A 125 -15.88 -21.39 -16.56
C LYS A 125 -16.26 -22.46 -15.55
N GLU A 126 -16.33 -22.11 -14.27
CA GLU A 126 -16.59 -23.08 -13.21
C GLU A 126 -18.02 -22.99 -12.63
N GLY A 127 -18.85 -22.04 -13.09
CA GLY A 127 -20.23 -21.86 -12.67
C GLY A 127 -20.37 -21.50 -11.18
N LYS A 128 -19.32 -20.94 -10.57
CA LYS A 128 -19.30 -20.59 -9.15
C LYS A 128 -19.88 -19.20 -8.91
N THR A 129 -20.41 -18.99 -7.73
CA THR A 129 -20.87 -17.68 -7.25
C THR A 129 -19.80 -17.07 -6.35
N VAL A 130 -19.44 -15.83 -6.59
CA VAL A 130 -18.50 -15.08 -5.74
C VAL A 130 -19.28 -14.19 -4.78
N ARG A 131 -18.96 -14.29 -3.48
CA ARG A 131 -19.48 -13.42 -2.43
C ARG A 131 -18.32 -12.72 -1.73
N TYR A 132 -18.50 -11.45 -1.40
CA TYR A 132 -17.51 -10.67 -0.65
C TYR A 132 -17.82 -10.70 0.83
N LEU A 133 -16.78 -10.81 1.65
CA LEU A 133 -16.89 -10.74 3.11
C LEU A 133 -17.13 -9.30 3.59
N GLY A 134 -16.73 -8.30 2.78
CA GLY A 134 -16.88 -6.89 3.12
C GLY A 134 -16.11 -6.53 4.38
N ASP A 135 -16.68 -5.63 5.18
CA ASP A 135 -16.06 -5.13 6.42
C ASP A 135 -16.04 -6.15 7.57
N LYS A 136 -16.65 -7.31 7.39
CA LYS A 136 -16.68 -8.37 8.43
C LYS A 136 -15.31 -9.01 8.66
N PHE A 137 -14.43 -8.94 7.67
CA PHE A 137 -13.10 -9.52 7.76
C PHE A 137 -12.02 -8.50 7.38
N LYS A 138 -11.01 -8.39 8.23
CA LYS A 138 -9.80 -7.60 7.96
C LYS A 138 -8.58 -8.40 8.37
N PHE A 139 -7.57 -8.39 7.51
CA PHE A 139 -6.27 -8.97 7.84
C PHE A 139 -5.58 -8.16 8.92
N THR A 140 -4.96 -8.86 9.86
CA THR A 140 -4.17 -8.26 10.92
C THR A 140 -2.68 -8.54 10.71
N LYS A 141 -1.82 -7.65 11.20
CA LYS A 141 -0.38 -7.87 11.17
C LYS A 141 -0.02 -8.94 12.21
N PRO A 142 0.80 -9.98 11.85
CA PRO A 142 1.30 -10.97 12.81
C PRO A 142 2.26 -10.38 13.82
#